data_b6d8d51524c20cee52ac80803b877150
#
_entry.id   b6d8d51524c20cee52ac80803b877150
#
_cell.length_a   1.000
_cell.length_b   1.000
_cell.length_c   1.000
_cell.angle_alpha   90.00
_cell.angle_beta   90.00
_cell.angle_gamma   90.00
#
_symmetry.space_group_name_H-M   'P 1'
#
loop_
_entity.id
_entity.type
_entity.pdbx_description
1 polymer ?
#
loop_
_entity_poly.entity_id
_entity_poly.type
_entity_poly.pdbx_seq_one_letter_code
_entity_poly.pdbx_strand_id
1 'polypeptide(L)'
;AECPPRIDERYMAEPLPVRKARAIALKLSIMPTDLWAGQLFAGSHTLEQLRLHYERGFPDYTTEEERARAAEQGVTIRSVFGHIVPDYPRLLAKGLSGILADAEAERARAQSPEEVAFLDSVGVALRAVMDYAARLAARCDDEAAACPDATRSAELRQMAANLRQVPAGPAQTYWQALQAVWLLHMIFHATMNGNAMGRLDQYAWPYLEADLQAGRMDLAGALELASCFCLKFNERAKTTEDQLPTAREQEARDVTQRTRHSSSSQLGTRRDRLDATNHWLQNIVVSGLTPAGDDGTNPLSYLLLEA
;
A
#
# COMPACT_ATOMS: atom_id res chain seq x y z
N ALA A 1 -20.43 6.99 17.41
CA ALA A 1 -19.17 6.70 16.73
C ALA A 1 -18.49 5.56 17.49
N GLU A 2 -18.25 4.43 16.84
CA GLU A 2 -17.47 3.35 17.45
C GLU A 2 -16.04 3.84 17.68
N CYS A 3 -15.51 3.59 18.87
CA CYS A 3 -14.12 3.92 19.23
C CYS A 3 -13.18 3.17 18.26
N PRO A 4 -12.08 3.77 17.80
CA PRO A 4 -11.10 3.04 16.98
C PRO A 4 -10.61 1.81 17.76
N PRO A 5 -10.29 0.70 17.07
CA PRO A 5 -9.72 -0.46 17.75
C PRO A 5 -8.43 -0.05 18.46
N ARG A 6 -8.18 -0.65 19.62
CA ARG A 6 -6.99 -0.38 20.43
C ARG A 6 -6.12 -1.64 20.47
N ILE A 7 -4.82 -1.48 20.54
CA ILE A 7 -3.93 -2.61 20.80
C ILE A 7 -4.21 -3.22 22.18
N ASP A 8 -3.92 -4.51 22.33
CA ASP A 8 -4.11 -5.22 23.59
C ASP A 8 -3.33 -4.53 24.72
N GLU A 9 -3.95 -4.40 25.91
CA GLU A 9 -3.38 -3.74 27.08
C GLU A 9 -2.02 -4.32 27.51
N ARG A 10 -1.78 -5.61 27.28
CA ARG A 10 -0.49 -6.26 27.55
C ARG A 10 0.69 -5.62 26.81
N TYR A 11 0.42 -4.94 25.69
CA TYR A 11 1.44 -4.28 24.88
C TYR A 11 1.66 -2.81 25.27
N MET A 12 0.83 -2.24 26.13
CA MET A 12 0.92 -0.82 26.47
C MET A 12 2.18 -0.43 27.23
N ALA A 13 2.88 -1.41 27.84
CA ALA A 13 4.18 -1.21 28.47
C ALA A 13 5.38 -1.27 27.49
N GLU A 14 5.16 -1.70 26.24
CA GLU A 14 6.21 -1.72 25.23
C GLU A 14 6.61 -0.29 24.79
N PRO A 15 7.84 -0.09 24.27
CA PRO A 15 8.26 1.19 23.71
C PRO A 15 7.32 1.67 22.60
N LEU A 16 7.17 2.99 22.46
CA LEU A 16 6.25 3.62 21.50
C LEU A 16 6.39 3.12 20.04
N PRO A 17 7.61 2.93 19.48
CA PRO A 17 7.76 2.36 18.13
C PRO A 17 7.16 0.95 18.02
N VAL A 18 7.35 0.13 19.02
CA VAL A 18 6.83 -1.26 19.05
C VAL A 18 5.31 -1.24 19.14
N ARG A 19 4.72 -0.42 20.02
CA ARG A 19 3.27 -0.26 20.13
C ARG A 19 2.65 0.21 18.82
N LYS A 20 3.31 1.13 18.11
CA LYS A 20 2.88 1.56 16.78
C LYS A 20 2.92 0.41 15.76
N ALA A 21 3.95 -0.42 15.78
CA ALA A 21 4.02 -1.62 14.95
C ALA A 21 2.92 -2.63 15.30
N ARG A 22 2.56 -2.77 16.60
CA ARG A 22 1.40 -3.57 17.03
C ARG A 22 0.09 -3.03 16.46
N ALA A 23 -0.06 -1.70 16.41
CA ALA A 23 -1.23 -1.08 15.80
C ALA A 23 -1.31 -1.36 14.28
N ILE A 24 -0.17 -1.34 13.56
CA ILE A 24 -0.10 -1.77 12.16
C ILE A 24 -0.51 -3.24 12.04
N ALA A 25 0.03 -4.11 12.90
CA ALA A 25 -0.28 -5.54 12.89
C ALA A 25 -1.77 -5.80 13.16
N LEU A 26 -2.35 -5.11 14.16
CA LEU A 26 -3.78 -5.20 14.44
C LEU A 26 -4.60 -4.76 13.22
N LYS A 27 -4.22 -3.65 12.58
CA LYS A 27 -4.90 -3.20 11.39
C LYS A 27 -4.85 -4.22 10.26
N LEU A 28 -3.68 -4.75 9.94
CA LEU A 28 -3.52 -5.77 8.91
C LEU A 28 -4.29 -7.04 9.24
N SER A 29 -4.40 -7.43 10.51
CA SER A 29 -5.16 -8.61 10.93
C SER A 29 -6.67 -8.52 10.70
N ILE A 30 -7.23 -7.30 10.71
CA ILE A 30 -8.65 -7.03 10.49
C ILE A 30 -8.97 -6.55 9.06
N MET A 31 -7.94 -6.30 8.23
CA MET A 31 -8.15 -5.91 6.84
C MET A 31 -8.83 -7.05 6.06
N PRO A 32 -9.86 -6.71 5.26
CA PRO A 32 -10.53 -7.68 4.40
C PRO A 32 -9.58 -8.32 3.39
N THR A 33 -9.95 -9.50 2.91
CA THR A 33 -9.23 -10.26 1.88
C THR A 33 -10.09 -10.49 0.64
N ASP A 34 -11.14 -9.68 0.46
CA ASP A 34 -12.05 -9.81 -0.67
C ASP A 34 -11.33 -9.66 -2.00
N LEU A 35 -11.77 -10.44 -2.97
CA LEU A 35 -11.27 -10.43 -4.34
C LEU A 35 -12.36 -9.91 -5.29
N TRP A 36 -11.95 -9.04 -6.21
CA TRP A 36 -12.83 -8.55 -7.26
C TRP A 36 -12.86 -9.49 -8.46
N ALA A 37 -13.98 -9.50 -9.16
CA ALA A 37 -14.09 -10.25 -10.41
C ALA A 37 -13.03 -9.78 -11.41
N GLY A 38 -12.27 -10.73 -11.97
CA GLY A 38 -11.27 -10.45 -13.01
C GLY A 38 -9.94 -9.85 -12.56
N GLN A 39 -9.75 -9.48 -11.29
CA GLN A 39 -8.45 -8.95 -10.86
C GLN A 39 -7.34 -10.00 -10.91
N LEU A 40 -6.13 -9.55 -11.28
CA LEU A 40 -4.92 -10.38 -11.31
C LEU A 40 -3.96 -10.08 -10.14
N PHE A 41 -4.24 -9.07 -9.35
CA PHE A 41 -3.47 -8.69 -8.16
C PHE A 41 -4.35 -8.69 -6.93
N ALA A 42 -3.99 -9.49 -5.93
CA ALA A 42 -4.71 -9.54 -4.67
C ALA A 42 -4.37 -8.36 -3.77
N GLY A 43 -5.31 -8.05 -2.88
CA GLY A 43 -5.28 -6.87 -2.04
C GLY A 43 -6.00 -5.71 -2.72
N SER A 44 -6.95 -5.11 -2.01
CA SER A 44 -7.77 -4.03 -2.54
C SER A 44 -7.93 -2.90 -1.54
N HIS A 45 -7.91 -1.68 -2.05
CA HIS A 45 -8.37 -0.49 -1.36
C HIS A 45 -9.76 -0.13 -1.86
N THR A 46 -10.78 -0.84 -1.47
CA THR A 46 -12.12 -0.39 -1.78
C THR A 46 -12.46 0.87 -0.99
N LEU A 47 -13.33 1.69 -1.55
CA LEU A 47 -13.89 2.83 -0.81
C LEU A 47 -14.53 2.40 0.50
N GLU A 48 -15.16 1.23 0.52
CA GLU A 48 -15.77 0.67 1.72
C GLU A 48 -14.70 0.24 2.74
N GLN A 49 -13.62 -0.38 2.30
CA GLN A 49 -12.48 -0.70 3.16
C GLN A 49 -11.78 0.56 3.65
N LEU A 50 -11.63 1.59 2.80
CA LEU A 50 -11.11 2.90 3.20
C LEU A 50 -12.06 3.62 4.13
N ARG A 51 -13.38 3.54 3.90
CA ARG A 51 -14.41 4.12 4.76
C ARG A 51 -14.37 3.51 6.15
N LEU A 52 -14.35 2.19 6.26
CA LEU A 52 -14.14 1.49 7.52
C LEU A 52 -12.82 1.89 8.18
N HIS A 53 -11.81 2.17 7.37
CA HIS A 53 -10.49 2.58 7.78
C HIS A 53 -10.46 4.01 8.33
N TYR A 54 -11.09 4.97 7.64
CA TYR A 54 -11.16 6.36 8.08
C TYR A 54 -12.21 6.57 9.18
N GLU A 55 -13.32 5.85 9.16
CA GLU A 55 -14.35 5.93 10.18
C GLU A 55 -13.92 5.30 11.51
N ARG A 56 -13.16 4.20 11.46
CA ARG A 56 -12.60 3.54 12.64
C ARG A 56 -11.23 4.07 13.05
N GLY A 57 -10.61 4.85 12.19
CA GLY A 57 -9.28 5.41 12.42
C GLY A 57 -8.16 4.37 12.41
N PHE A 58 -6.94 4.85 12.68
CA PHE A 58 -5.80 3.98 12.94
C PHE A 58 -5.92 3.42 14.36
N PRO A 59 -5.58 2.12 14.62
CA PRO A 59 -5.69 1.56 15.95
C PRO A 59 -4.95 2.39 17.00
N ASP A 60 -5.59 2.62 18.15
CA ASP A 60 -4.99 3.39 19.23
C ASP A 60 -3.86 2.62 19.90
N TYR A 61 -2.71 3.24 20.02
CA TYR A 61 -1.48 2.68 20.62
C TYR A 61 -0.85 3.64 21.63
N THR A 62 -1.55 4.72 21.98
CA THR A 62 -1.03 5.79 22.84
C THR A 62 -1.65 5.73 24.24
N THR A 63 -0.88 6.17 25.24
CA THR A 63 -1.39 6.34 26.61
C THR A 63 -2.15 7.67 26.74
N GLU A 64 -2.95 7.82 27.79
CA GLU A 64 -3.60 9.09 28.10
C GLU A 64 -2.59 10.22 28.37
N GLU A 65 -1.50 9.88 29.05
CA GLU A 65 -0.42 10.82 29.36
C GLU A 65 0.26 11.33 28.10
N GLU A 66 0.54 10.42 27.13
CA GLU A 66 1.12 10.79 25.84
C GLU A 66 0.17 11.69 25.04
N ARG A 67 -1.13 11.41 25.04
CA ARG A 67 -2.14 12.25 24.41
C ARG A 67 -2.25 13.64 25.06
N ALA A 68 -2.27 13.69 26.38
CA ALA A 68 -2.30 14.93 27.14
C ALA A 68 -1.07 15.79 26.82
N ARG A 69 0.13 15.20 26.85
CA ARG A 69 1.39 15.88 26.52
C ARG A 69 1.40 16.39 25.08
N ALA A 70 0.91 15.59 24.13
CA ALA A 70 0.81 16.03 22.74
C ALA A 70 -0.15 17.21 22.58
N ALA A 71 -1.30 17.16 23.26
CA ALA A 71 -2.27 18.26 23.25
C ALA A 71 -1.69 19.56 23.87
N GLU A 72 -0.97 19.48 24.99
CA GLU A 72 -0.29 20.62 25.61
C GLU A 72 0.74 21.26 24.68
N GLN A 73 1.44 20.43 23.88
CA GLN A 73 2.45 20.88 22.91
C GLN A 73 1.84 21.30 21.55
N GLY A 74 0.52 21.22 21.38
CA GLY A 74 -0.15 21.50 20.12
C GLY A 74 0.17 20.48 19.02
N VAL A 75 0.66 19.27 19.38
CA VAL A 75 1.00 18.20 18.47
C VAL A 75 -0.20 17.26 18.33
N THR A 76 -0.59 16.98 17.10
CA THR A 76 -1.65 15.99 16.85
C THR A 76 -1.03 14.63 16.60
N ILE A 77 -1.32 13.64 17.47
CA ILE A 77 -0.97 12.25 17.24
C ILE A 77 -1.96 11.70 16.19
N ARG A 78 -1.51 11.61 14.96
CA ARG A 78 -2.25 11.03 13.85
C ARG A 78 -1.44 9.90 13.22
N SER A 79 -2.06 9.16 12.29
CA SER A 79 -1.33 8.27 11.38
C SER A 79 -0.21 9.04 10.68
N VAL A 80 0.89 8.37 10.41
CA VAL A 80 2.07 8.99 9.82
C VAL A 80 1.76 9.52 8.44
N PHE A 81 2.13 10.77 8.18
CA PHE A 81 2.25 11.28 6.83
C PHE A 81 3.63 10.90 6.28
N GLY A 82 3.64 10.11 5.20
CA GLY A 82 4.84 9.78 4.48
C GLY A 82 4.68 10.15 3.02
N HIS A 83 5.70 10.81 2.45
CA HIS A 83 5.81 11.05 1.02
C HIS A 83 7.16 10.49 0.60
N ILE A 84 7.20 9.19 0.38
CA ILE A 84 8.43 8.46 0.07
C ILE A 84 8.27 7.63 -1.20
N VAL A 85 9.40 7.26 -1.77
CA VAL A 85 9.51 6.12 -2.69
C VAL A 85 10.16 5.01 -1.89
N PRO A 86 9.45 3.90 -1.61
CA PRO A 86 10.03 2.76 -0.91
C PRO A 86 11.15 2.11 -1.73
N ASP A 87 12.07 1.42 -1.05
CA ASP A 87 13.13 0.65 -1.71
C ASP A 87 12.56 -0.68 -2.27
N TYR A 88 11.74 -0.55 -3.31
CA TYR A 88 11.20 -1.71 -4.02
C TYR A 88 12.28 -2.63 -4.62
N PRO A 89 13.39 -2.12 -5.17
CA PRO A 89 14.49 -3.00 -5.60
C PRO A 89 14.97 -3.97 -4.52
N ARG A 90 15.17 -3.48 -3.31
CA ARG A 90 15.57 -4.31 -2.16
C ARG A 90 14.49 -5.30 -1.76
N LEU A 91 13.22 -4.87 -1.76
CA LEU A 91 12.09 -5.76 -1.52
C LEU A 91 12.07 -6.92 -2.50
N LEU A 92 12.17 -6.63 -3.80
CA LEU A 92 12.09 -7.64 -4.85
C LEU A 92 13.28 -8.61 -4.81
N ALA A 93 14.47 -8.11 -4.49
CA ALA A 93 15.70 -8.92 -4.44
C ALA A 93 15.81 -9.80 -3.19
N LYS A 94 15.31 -9.35 -2.03
CA LYS A 94 15.48 -10.05 -0.75
C LYS A 94 14.19 -10.65 -0.17
N GLY A 95 13.04 -10.09 -0.52
CA GLY A 95 11.80 -10.33 0.19
C GLY A 95 11.82 -9.78 1.63
N LEU A 96 10.66 -9.78 2.27
CA LEU A 96 10.53 -9.31 3.65
C LEU A 96 11.26 -10.21 4.65
N SER A 97 11.36 -11.51 4.37
CA SER A 97 12.12 -12.45 5.22
C SER A 97 13.61 -12.14 5.23
N GLY A 98 14.19 -11.79 4.06
CA GLY A 98 15.58 -11.37 3.99
C GLY A 98 15.84 -10.03 4.68
N ILE A 99 14.90 -9.07 4.55
CA ILE A 99 14.97 -7.79 5.26
C ILE A 99 14.81 -7.99 6.78
N LEU A 100 13.95 -8.92 7.19
CA LEU A 100 13.78 -9.29 8.60
C LEU A 100 15.07 -9.89 9.18
N ALA A 101 15.71 -10.79 8.44
CA ALA A 101 16.99 -11.37 8.86
C ALA A 101 18.10 -10.30 9.01
N ASP A 102 18.16 -9.32 8.09
CA ASP A 102 19.06 -8.17 8.24
C ASP A 102 18.75 -7.39 9.54
N ALA A 103 17.46 -7.12 9.82
CA ALA A 103 17.04 -6.39 11.02
C ALA A 103 17.35 -7.17 12.32
N GLU A 104 17.18 -8.49 12.32
CA GLU A 104 17.51 -9.36 13.46
C GLU A 104 19.03 -9.41 13.69
N ALA A 105 19.84 -9.41 12.64
CA ALA A 105 21.30 -9.34 12.76
C ALA A 105 21.76 -8.00 13.34
N GLU A 106 21.18 -6.88 12.90
CA GLU A 106 21.48 -5.57 13.46
C GLU A 106 20.96 -5.43 14.90
N ARG A 107 19.81 -6.03 15.22
CA ARG A 107 19.29 -6.06 16.59
C ARG A 107 20.27 -6.72 17.58
N ALA A 108 20.94 -7.78 17.13
CA ALA A 108 21.96 -8.45 17.96
C ALA A 108 23.20 -7.57 18.24
N ARG A 109 23.39 -6.49 17.46
CA ARG A 109 24.50 -5.52 17.57
C ARG A 109 24.08 -4.21 18.21
N ALA A 110 22.76 -4.00 18.40
CA ALA A 110 22.20 -2.77 18.91
C ALA A 110 22.77 -2.43 20.30
N GLN A 111 23.14 -1.16 20.48
CA GLN A 111 23.82 -0.68 21.68
C GLN A 111 22.91 0.17 22.58
N SER A 112 21.75 0.59 22.08
CA SER A 112 20.82 1.42 22.82
C SER A 112 19.42 0.77 22.89
N PRO A 113 18.61 1.05 23.93
CA PRO A 113 17.22 0.62 23.99
C PRO A 113 16.38 1.15 22.83
N GLU A 114 16.70 2.32 22.30
CA GLU A 114 16.01 2.94 21.18
C GLU A 114 16.25 2.16 19.88
N GLU A 115 17.49 1.75 19.62
CA GLU A 115 17.85 0.89 18.48
C GLU A 115 17.13 -0.46 18.57
N VAL A 116 17.14 -1.09 19.76
CA VAL A 116 16.43 -2.35 19.99
C VAL A 116 14.94 -2.17 19.72
N ALA A 117 14.31 -1.13 20.27
CA ALA A 117 12.89 -0.87 20.09
C ALA A 117 12.52 -0.62 18.62
N PHE A 118 13.37 0.11 17.88
CA PHE A 118 13.18 0.33 16.46
C PHE A 118 13.23 -1.01 15.69
N LEU A 119 14.25 -1.82 15.90
CA LEU A 119 14.44 -3.09 15.18
C LEU A 119 13.36 -4.12 15.56
N ASP A 120 12.93 -4.15 16.82
CA ASP A 120 11.77 -4.95 17.25
C ASP A 120 10.49 -4.50 16.53
N SER A 121 10.28 -3.18 16.36
CA SER A 121 9.14 -2.64 15.64
C SER A 121 9.14 -3.05 14.16
N VAL A 122 10.31 -3.05 13.51
CA VAL A 122 10.49 -3.56 12.15
C VAL A 122 10.05 -5.02 12.07
N GLY A 123 10.54 -5.86 12.98
CA GLY A 123 10.18 -7.27 13.02
C GLY A 123 8.68 -7.53 13.16
N VAL A 124 8.01 -6.78 14.04
CA VAL A 124 6.54 -6.88 14.21
C VAL A 124 5.80 -6.49 12.93
N ALA A 125 6.20 -5.37 12.30
CA ALA A 125 5.53 -4.87 11.10
C ALA A 125 5.72 -5.82 9.91
N LEU A 126 6.94 -6.30 9.65
CA LEU A 126 7.22 -7.18 8.53
C LEU A 126 6.48 -8.52 8.64
N ARG A 127 6.43 -9.11 9.83
CA ARG A 127 5.66 -10.35 10.07
C ARG A 127 4.17 -10.14 9.81
N ALA A 128 3.60 -9.02 10.24
CA ALA A 128 2.20 -8.71 10.00
C ALA A 128 1.86 -8.57 8.50
N VAL A 129 2.77 -8.03 7.71
CA VAL A 129 2.61 -7.96 6.25
C VAL A 129 2.63 -9.37 5.62
N MET A 130 3.56 -10.21 6.05
CA MET A 130 3.63 -11.60 5.57
C MET A 130 2.38 -12.41 5.95
N ASP A 131 1.87 -12.23 7.17
CA ASP A 131 0.63 -12.87 7.63
C ASP A 131 -0.58 -12.42 6.80
N TYR A 132 -0.65 -11.14 6.45
CA TYR A 132 -1.71 -10.62 5.59
C TYR A 132 -1.62 -11.21 4.17
N ALA A 133 -0.42 -11.32 3.60
CA ALA A 133 -0.21 -11.98 2.31
C ALA A 133 -0.64 -13.45 2.35
N ALA A 134 -0.34 -14.17 3.41
CA ALA A 134 -0.77 -15.56 3.60
C ALA A 134 -2.31 -15.70 3.66
N ARG A 135 -3.01 -14.75 4.30
CA ARG A 135 -4.48 -14.71 4.33
C ARG A 135 -5.07 -14.45 2.93
N LEU A 136 -4.46 -13.55 2.16
CA LEU A 136 -4.85 -13.31 0.77
C LEU A 136 -4.62 -14.55 -0.10
N ALA A 137 -3.50 -15.26 0.09
CA ALA A 137 -3.24 -16.52 -0.61
C ALA A 137 -4.32 -17.59 -0.32
N ALA A 138 -4.68 -17.77 0.95
CA ALA A 138 -5.74 -18.68 1.34
C ALA A 138 -7.09 -18.29 0.69
N ARG A 139 -7.42 -17.00 0.67
CA ARG A 139 -8.63 -16.51 0.00
C ARG A 139 -8.62 -16.81 -1.50
N CYS A 140 -7.49 -16.65 -2.18
CA CYS A 140 -7.37 -17.00 -3.59
C CYS A 140 -7.61 -18.51 -3.83
N ASP A 141 -7.11 -19.38 -2.94
CA ASP A 141 -7.37 -20.83 -3.04
C ASP A 141 -8.84 -21.18 -2.84
N ASP A 142 -9.49 -20.57 -1.85
CA ASP A 142 -10.91 -20.79 -1.58
C ASP A 142 -11.77 -20.36 -2.79
N GLU A 143 -11.50 -19.21 -3.36
CA GLU A 143 -12.17 -18.73 -4.57
C GLU A 143 -11.86 -19.63 -5.79
N ALA A 144 -10.62 -20.09 -5.95
CA ALA A 144 -10.23 -21.00 -7.02
C ALA A 144 -10.96 -22.33 -6.94
N ALA A 145 -11.17 -22.86 -5.72
CA ALA A 145 -11.87 -24.11 -5.49
C ALA A 145 -13.38 -24.00 -5.79
N ALA A 146 -13.96 -22.82 -5.56
CA ALA A 146 -15.37 -22.54 -5.81
C ALA A 146 -15.66 -22.06 -7.25
N CYS A 147 -14.64 -21.66 -8.02
CA CYS A 147 -14.79 -21.07 -9.34
C CYS A 147 -15.08 -22.14 -10.41
N PRO A 148 -16.23 -22.08 -11.14
CA PRO A 148 -16.55 -23.04 -12.20
C PRO A 148 -15.77 -22.77 -13.51
N ASP A 149 -15.26 -21.57 -13.70
CA ASP A 149 -14.44 -21.21 -14.87
C ASP A 149 -13.01 -21.69 -14.67
N ALA A 150 -12.57 -22.59 -15.55
CA ALA A 150 -11.25 -23.22 -15.44
C ALA A 150 -10.08 -22.21 -15.62
N THR A 151 -10.25 -21.22 -16.50
CA THR A 151 -9.25 -20.17 -16.73
C THR A 151 -9.13 -19.30 -15.49
N ARG A 152 -10.26 -18.80 -14.98
CA ARG A 152 -10.27 -17.99 -13.77
C ARG A 152 -9.76 -18.75 -12.54
N SER A 153 -10.12 -20.01 -12.41
CA SER A 153 -9.60 -20.88 -11.34
C SER A 153 -8.08 -21.04 -11.40
N ALA A 154 -7.51 -21.15 -12.62
CA ALA A 154 -6.06 -21.20 -12.80
C ALA A 154 -5.38 -19.87 -12.43
N GLU A 155 -5.94 -18.74 -12.84
CA GLU A 155 -5.44 -17.40 -12.43
C GLU A 155 -5.43 -17.24 -10.91
N LEU A 156 -6.52 -17.60 -10.23
CA LEU A 156 -6.63 -17.53 -8.78
C LEU A 156 -5.58 -18.41 -8.07
N ARG A 157 -5.33 -19.62 -8.59
CA ARG A 157 -4.25 -20.49 -8.07
C ARG A 157 -2.87 -19.87 -8.29
N GLN A 158 -2.67 -19.21 -9.43
CA GLN A 158 -1.40 -18.51 -9.69
C GLN A 158 -1.24 -17.31 -8.76
N MET A 159 -2.30 -16.54 -8.50
CA MET A 159 -2.28 -15.46 -7.52
C MET A 159 -1.95 -16.00 -6.11
N ALA A 160 -2.54 -17.12 -5.71
CA ALA A 160 -2.22 -17.76 -4.44
C ALA A 160 -0.74 -18.18 -4.35
N ALA A 161 -0.21 -18.80 -5.43
CA ALA A 161 1.19 -19.19 -5.51
C ALA A 161 2.13 -17.98 -5.44
N ASN A 162 1.79 -16.89 -6.15
CA ASN A 162 2.55 -15.64 -6.08
C ASN A 162 2.58 -15.08 -4.66
N LEU A 163 1.44 -15.03 -3.96
CA LEU A 163 1.35 -14.51 -2.59
C LEU A 163 2.07 -15.37 -1.55
N ARG A 164 2.25 -16.66 -1.81
CA ARG A 164 3.09 -17.53 -0.96
C ARG A 164 4.57 -17.27 -1.16
N GLN A 165 4.97 -16.85 -2.37
CA GLN A 165 6.35 -16.47 -2.66
C GLN A 165 6.63 -15.04 -2.21
N VAL A 166 5.79 -14.09 -2.58
CA VAL A 166 6.00 -12.67 -2.32
C VAL A 166 4.87 -12.08 -1.46
N PRO A 167 5.13 -11.09 -0.61
CA PRO A 167 6.40 -10.36 -0.43
C PRO A 167 7.38 -11.04 0.54
N ALA A 168 7.07 -12.24 1.07
CA ALA A 168 7.91 -12.92 2.05
C ALA A 168 9.30 -13.26 1.47
N GLY A 169 9.34 -13.93 0.33
CA GLY A 169 10.57 -14.25 -0.40
C GLY A 169 10.87 -13.25 -1.51
N PRO A 170 12.04 -13.38 -2.18
CA PRO A 170 12.39 -12.61 -3.36
C PRO A 170 11.45 -12.92 -4.53
N ALA A 171 11.19 -11.93 -5.39
CA ALA A 171 10.44 -12.13 -6.60
C ALA A 171 11.24 -12.97 -7.61
N GLN A 172 10.57 -13.84 -8.36
CA GLN A 172 11.15 -14.74 -9.35
C GLN A 172 10.59 -14.49 -10.75
N THR A 173 9.44 -13.83 -10.85
CA THR A 173 8.73 -13.53 -12.09
C THR A 173 8.21 -12.10 -12.10
N TYR A 174 7.88 -11.61 -13.29
CA TYR A 174 7.30 -10.27 -13.44
C TYR A 174 5.98 -10.12 -12.68
N TRP A 175 5.09 -11.13 -12.74
CA TRP A 175 3.83 -11.09 -11.99
C TRP A 175 4.06 -11.02 -10.48
N GLN A 176 5.02 -11.79 -9.95
CA GLN A 176 5.40 -11.73 -8.54
C GLN A 176 5.98 -10.36 -8.17
N ALA A 177 6.82 -9.78 -9.03
CA ALA A 177 7.38 -8.45 -8.80
C ALA A 177 6.26 -7.40 -8.66
N LEU A 178 5.31 -7.37 -9.59
CA LEU A 178 4.17 -6.46 -9.53
C LEU A 178 3.26 -6.72 -8.32
N GLN A 179 2.98 -8.01 -7.99
CA GLN A 179 2.19 -8.36 -6.80
C GLN A 179 2.84 -7.89 -5.50
N ALA A 180 4.15 -8.06 -5.35
CA ALA A 180 4.89 -7.59 -4.16
C ALA A 180 4.82 -6.07 -4.03
N VAL A 181 5.09 -5.36 -5.13
CA VAL A 181 5.03 -3.89 -5.18
C VAL A 181 3.63 -3.39 -4.85
N TRP A 182 2.58 -3.97 -5.49
CA TRP A 182 1.19 -3.59 -5.24
C TRP A 182 0.82 -3.77 -3.77
N LEU A 183 1.11 -4.95 -3.19
CA LEU A 183 0.71 -5.24 -1.82
C LEU A 183 1.34 -4.27 -0.82
N LEU A 184 2.64 -3.98 -0.95
CA LEU A 184 3.32 -3.03 -0.08
C LEU A 184 2.82 -1.59 -0.30
N HIS A 185 2.61 -1.19 -1.56
CA HIS A 185 2.06 0.12 -1.89
C HIS A 185 0.68 0.31 -1.24
N MET A 186 -0.19 -0.66 -1.39
CA MET A 186 -1.51 -0.67 -0.76
C MET A 186 -1.42 -0.54 0.77
N ILE A 187 -0.53 -1.32 1.41
CA ILE A 187 -0.36 -1.29 2.87
C ILE A 187 0.19 0.06 3.33
N PHE A 188 1.14 0.65 2.62
CA PHE A 188 1.62 2.00 2.93
C PHE A 188 0.48 3.02 2.85
N HIS A 189 -0.35 2.96 1.83
CA HIS A 189 -1.52 3.82 1.72
C HIS A 189 -2.59 3.55 2.79
N ALA A 190 -2.62 2.33 3.34
CA ALA A 190 -3.50 1.96 4.44
C ALA A 190 -2.98 2.42 5.82
N THR A 191 -1.69 2.60 5.98
CA THR A 191 -1.03 2.92 7.26
C THR A 191 -0.34 4.28 7.27
N MET A 192 -0.01 4.83 6.12
CA MET A 192 0.58 6.16 5.92
C MET A 192 -0.08 6.80 4.69
N ASN A 193 0.31 8.01 4.36
CA ASN A 193 -0.28 8.76 3.26
C ASN A 193 0.73 9.04 2.16
N GLY A 194 0.33 8.81 0.90
CA GLY A 194 1.03 9.30 -0.29
C GLY A 194 2.41 8.70 -0.56
N ASN A 195 2.47 7.53 -1.19
CA ASN A 195 3.71 6.90 -1.63
C ASN A 195 3.75 6.77 -3.14
N ALA A 196 4.89 7.04 -3.74
CA ALA A 196 5.12 6.86 -5.17
C ALA A 196 5.75 5.49 -5.47
N MET A 197 5.59 5.03 -6.71
CA MET A 197 6.21 3.80 -7.21
C MET A 197 7.68 4.01 -7.59
N GLY A 198 8.07 5.25 -7.87
CA GLY A 198 9.38 5.52 -8.42
C GLY A 198 9.53 4.96 -9.83
N ARG A 199 10.71 4.48 -10.15
CA ARG A 199 11.08 4.01 -11.50
C ARG A 199 10.73 2.53 -11.68
N LEU A 200 9.43 2.25 -11.78
CA LEU A 200 8.89 0.89 -11.90
C LEU A 200 9.50 0.11 -13.06
N ASP A 201 9.66 0.76 -14.20
CA ASP A 201 10.26 0.16 -15.39
C ASP A 201 11.69 -0.32 -15.17
N GLN A 202 12.46 0.32 -14.29
CA GLN A 202 13.85 -0.03 -14.04
C GLN A 202 13.96 -1.27 -13.13
N TYR A 203 13.24 -1.28 -12.02
CA TYR A 203 13.40 -2.38 -11.07
C TYR A 203 12.53 -3.60 -11.39
N ALA A 204 11.48 -3.48 -12.21
CA ALA A 204 10.66 -4.60 -12.64
C ALA A 204 11.13 -5.22 -13.98
N TRP A 205 11.87 -4.46 -14.81
CA TRP A 205 12.37 -4.94 -16.10
C TRP A 205 13.16 -6.25 -16.03
N PRO A 206 14.11 -6.47 -15.12
CA PRO A 206 14.87 -7.71 -15.08
C PRO A 206 14.00 -8.96 -14.93
N TYR A 207 12.87 -8.86 -14.24
CA TYR A 207 11.91 -9.95 -14.05
C TYR A 207 11.11 -10.21 -15.32
N LEU A 208 10.65 -9.16 -16.00
CA LEU A 208 9.96 -9.29 -17.28
C LEU A 208 10.91 -9.83 -18.35
N GLU A 209 12.12 -9.29 -18.45
CA GLU A 209 13.12 -9.77 -19.42
C GLU A 209 13.41 -11.26 -19.25
N ALA A 210 13.59 -11.72 -18.01
CA ALA A 210 13.81 -13.13 -17.72
C ALA A 210 12.59 -14.01 -18.08
N ASP A 211 11.36 -13.50 -17.89
CA ASP A 211 10.14 -14.22 -18.26
C ASP A 211 9.98 -14.30 -19.78
N LEU A 212 10.27 -13.23 -20.52
CA LEU A 212 10.26 -13.20 -21.99
C LEU A 212 11.32 -14.15 -22.58
N GLN A 213 12.55 -14.08 -22.08
CA GLN A 213 13.65 -14.95 -22.52
C GLN A 213 13.38 -16.43 -22.26
N ALA A 214 12.72 -16.75 -21.15
CA ALA A 214 12.36 -18.13 -20.80
C ALA A 214 11.04 -18.60 -21.47
N GLY A 215 10.37 -17.75 -22.23
CA GLY A 215 9.09 -18.07 -22.85
C GLY A 215 7.94 -18.32 -21.87
N ARG A 216 8.06 -17.83 -20.62
CA ARG A 216 6.99 -17.93 -19.62
C ARG A 216 5.90 -16.86 -19.83
N MET A 217 6.21 -15.82 -20.57
CA MET A 217 5.33 -14.71 -20.87
C MET A 217 5.65 -14.15 -22.27
N ASP A 218 4.66 -13.57 -22.93
CA ASP A 218 4.84 -12.76 -24.13
C ASP A 218 4.52 -11.28 -23.85
N LEU A 219 4.70 -10.42 -24.85
CA LEU A 219 4.44 -8.99 -24.67
C LEU A 219 2.95 -8.67 -24.44
N ALA A 220 2.03 -9.48 -24.96
CA ALA A 220 0.60 -9.31 -24.76
C ALA A 220 0.22 -9.59 -23.30
N GLY A 221 0.70 -10.68 -22.73
CA GLY A 221 0.52 -11.00 -21.32
C GLY A 221 1.21 -10.01 -20.39
N ALA A 222 2.38 -9.48 -20.79
CA ALA A 222 3.07 -8.43 -20.03
C ALA A 222 2.26 -7.12 -20.00
N LEU A 223 1.65 -6.73 -21.14
CA LEU A 223 0.77 -5.57 -21.24
C LEU A 223 -0.51 -5.75 -20.42
N GLU A 224 -1.12 -6.94 -20.46
CA GLU A 224 -2.29 -7.26 -19.64
C GLU A 224 -1.99 -7.09 -18.14
N LEU A 225 -0.88 -7.65 -17.66
CA LEU A 225 -0.47 -7.49 -16.26
C LEU A 225 -0.17 -6.02 -15.92
N ALA A 226 0.52 -5.28 -16.80
CA ALA A 226 0.78 -3.86 -16.59
C ALA A 226 -0.52 -3.06 -16.50
N SER A 227 -1.47 -3.32 -17.41
CA SER A 227 -2.80 -2.67 -17.42
C SER A 227 -3.61 -2.99 -16.15
N CYS A 228 -3.67 -4.26 -15.76
CA CYS A 228 -4.33 -4.66 -14.50
C CYS A 228 -3.67 -4.00 -13.29
N PHE A 229 -2.34 -3.90 -13.28
CA PHE A 229 -1.60 -3.22 -12.22
C PHE A 229 -1.94 -1.72 -12.18
N CYS A 230 -1.96 -1.03 -13.31
CA CYS A 230 -2.34 0.38 -13.40
C CYS A 230 -3.78 0.63 -12.94
N LEU A 231 -4.71 -0.26 -13.27
CA LEU A 231 -6.10 -0.18 -12.80
C LEU A 231 -6.23 -0.23 -11.27
N LYS A 232 -5.34 -0.94 -10.57
CA LYS A 232 -5.34 -1.00 -9.11
C LYS A 232 -5.20 0.37 -8.43
N PHE A 233 -4.50 1.33 -9.06
CA PHE A 233 -4.37 2.68 -8.52
C PHE A 233 -5.69 3.45 -8.52
N ASN A 234 -6.62 3.10 -9.39
CA ASN A 234 -7.93 3.72 -9.48
C ASN A 234 -8.92 3.19 -8.43
N GLU A 235 -8.64 2.08 -7.76
CA GLU A 235 -9.50 1.55 -6.68
C GLU A 235 -9.69 2.56 -5.54
N ARG A 236 -8.78 3.51 -5.41
CA ARG A 236 -8.82 4.57 -4.41
C ARG A 236 -9.47 5.86 -4.92
N ALA A 237 -9.84 5.92 -6.20
CA ALA A 237 -10.51 7.09 -6.74
C ALA A 237 -11.88 7.27 -6.11
N LYS A 238 -12.11 8.40 -5.46
CA LYS A 238 -13.45 8.79 -5.00
C LYS A 238 -14.26 9.21 -6.20
N THR A 239 -15.45 8.66 -6.35
CA THR A 239 -16.40 9.19 -7.30
C THR A 239 -16.92 10.55 -6.84
N THR A 240 -17.41 11.37 -7.77
CA THR A 240 -17.96 12.71 -7.46
C THR A 240 -19.13 12.64 -6.46
N GLU A 241 -19.85 11.52 -6.43
CA GLU A 241 -20.97 11.31 -5.50
C GLU A 241 -20.51 11.12 -4.05
N ASP A 242 -19.38 10.43 -3.85
CA ASP A 242 -18.80 10.22 -2.51
C ASP A 242 -18.15 11.50 -1.94
N GLN A 243 -17.94 12.51 -2.81
CA GLN A 243 -17.35 13.79 -2.43
C GLN A 243 -18.37 14.88 -2.21
N LEU A 244 -19.65 14.63 -2.51
CA LEU A 244 -20.69 15.62 -2.21
C LEU A 244 -20.77 15.77 -0.69
N PRO A 245 -20.52 16.99 -0.18
CA PRO A 245 -20.71 17.24 1.22
C PRO A 245 -22.16 16.96 1.59
N THR A 246 -22.35 16.35 2.74
CA THR A 246 -23.71 16.23 3.31
C THR A 246 -24.33 17.63 3.41
N ALA A 247 -25.65 17.72 3.42
CA ALA A 247 -26.35 19.01 3.52
C ALA A 247 -25.82 19.86 4.72
N ARG A 248 -25.46 19.23 5.83
CA ARG A 248 -24.85 19.88 7.00
C ARG A 248 -23.44 20.42 6.74
N GLU A 249 -22.61 19.69 5.97
CA GLU A 249 -21.27 20.15 5.62
C GLU A 249 -21.31 21.26 4.58
N GLN A 250 -22.30 21.23 3.70
CA GLN A 250 -22.56 22.30 2.75
C GLN A 250 -23.01 23.59 3.46
N GLU A 251 -23.93 23.50 4.42
CA GLU A 251 -24.34 24.62 5.26
C GLU A 251 -23.18 25.21 6.07
N ALA A 252 -22.33 24.36 6.66
CA ALA A 252 -21.15 24.80 7.40
C ALA A 252 -20.13 25.50 6.49
N ARG A 253 -19.95 25.05 5.25
CA ARG A 253 -19.09 25.69 4.25
C ARG A 253 -19.63 27.02 3.78
N ASP A 254 -20.94 27.10 3.54
CA ASP A 254 -21.61 28.35 3.12
C ASP A 254 -21.54 29.43 4.20
N VAL A 255 -21.67 29.07 5.48
CA VAL A 255 -21.47 29.96 6.61
C VAL A 255 -20.02 30.46 6.68
N THR A 256 -19.03 29.59 6.45
CA THR A 256 -17.60 29.93 6.50
C THR A 256 -17.18 30.79 5.30
N GLN A 257 -17.79 30.59 4.11
CA GLN A 257 -17.55 31.42 2.93
C GLN A 257 -18.16 32.82 3.03
N ARG A 258 -19.29 32.96 3.69
CA ARG A 258 -19.91 34.29 3.94
C ARG A 258 -19.05 35.18 4.84
N THR A 259 -18.18 34.60 5.66
CA THR A 259 -17.28 35.32 6.55
C THR A 259 -15.89 35.61 5.95
N ARG A 260 -15.55 35.05 4.79
CA ARG A 260 -14.29 35.32 4.08
C ARG A 260 -14.55 36.02 2.75
N HIS A 261 -14.53 37.32 2.76
CA HIS A 261 -14.36 38.11 1.53
C HIS A 261 -12.91 37.94 1.05
N SER A 262 -12.64 36.98 0.20
CA SER A 262 -11.46 37.01 -0.66
C SER A 262 -11.84 36.51 -2.05
N SER A 263 -11.68 37.42 -2.98
CA SER A 263 -11.76 37.23 -4.41
C SER A 263 -10.77 36.19 -4.89
N SER A 264 -11.20 35.03 -5.23
CA SER A 264 -10.69 34.04 -6.16
C SER A 264 -11.05 32.61 -5.74
N SER A 265 -12.29 32.25 -5.88
CA SER A 265 -12.63 30.84 -5.98
C SER A 265 -13.60 30.69 -7.14
N GLN A 266 -13.03 30.56 -8.33
CA GLN A 266 -13.77 29.91 -9.38
C GLN A 266 -14.11 28.51 -8.84
N LEU A 267 -15.38 28.22 -8.79
CA LEU A 267 -15.85 26.85 -8.58
C LEU A 267 -15.20 25.98 -9.67
N GLY A 268 -14.29 25.13 -9.27
CA GLY A 268 -13.68 24.19 -10.18
C GLY A 268 -14.75 23.42 -10.93
N THR A 269 -14.53 23.22 -12.21
CA THR A 269 -15.43 22.47 -13.05
C THR A 269 -15.51 21.01 -12.56
N ARG A 270 -16.50 20.25 -12.98
CA ARG A 270 -16.61 18.81 -12.67
C ARG A 270 -15.32 18.05 -12.98
N ARG A 271 -14.56 18.52 -13.97
CA ARG A 271 -13.27 17.98 -14.39
C ARG A 271 -12.19 18.26 -13.34
N ASP A 272 -12.15 19.48 -12.79
CA ASP A 272 -11.18 19.86 -11.75
C ASP A 272 -11.39 19.06 -10.45
N ARG A 273 -12.61 18.61 -10.17
CA ARG A 273 -12.90 17.76 -9.00
C ARG A 273 -12.45 16.31 -9.20
N LEU A 274 -12.47 15.80 -10.41
CA LEU A 274 -11.91 14.49 -10.75
C LEU A 274 -10.38 14.53 -10.69
N ASP A 275 -9.76 15.62 -11.17
CA ASP A 275 -8.31 15.81 -11.10
C ASP A 275 -7.81 15.94 -9.65
N ALA A 276 -8.62 16.53 -8.75
CA ALA A 276 -8.27 16.63 -7.32
C ALA A 276 -8.22 15.26 -6.59
N THR A 277 -8.79 14.21 -7.16
CA THR A 277 -8.74 12.86 -6.59
C THR A 277 -7.44 12.11 -6.89
N ASN A 278 -6.67 12.54 -7.88
CA ASN A 278 -5.40 11.92 -8.25
C ASN A 278 -4.20 12.40 -7.39
N HIS A 279 -4.43 13.28 -6.41
CA HIS A 279 -3.36 13.82 -5.55
C HIS A 279 -2.81 12.86 -4.47
N TRP A 280 -2.97 11.55 -4.67
CA TRP A 280 -2.46 10.59 -3.69
C TRP A 280 -1.00 10.21 -3.88
N LEU A 281 -0.26 10.94 -4.74
CA LEU A 281 1.17 10.77 -4.98
C LEU A 281 1.57 9.35 -5.44
N GLN A 282 0.68 8.69 -6.16
CA GLN A 282 0.91 7.37 -6.74
C GLN A 282 1.69 7.44 -8.06
N ASN A 283 2.73 8.28 -8.11
CA ASN A 283 3.46 8.52 -9.35
C ASN A 283 4.29 7.30 -9.75
N ILE A 284 4.16 6.92 -11.02
CA ILE A 284 5.09 6.02 -11.71
C ILE A 284 6.01 6.91 -12.55
N VAL A 285 7.31 6.69 -12.42
CA VAL A 285 8.33 7.33 -13.27
C VAL A 285 8.84 6.28 -14.24
N VAL A 286 8.95 6.65 -15.50
CA VAL A 286 9.50 5.79 -16.55
C VAL A 286 10.73 6.41 -17.17
N SER A 287 11.63 5.59 -17.70
CA SER A 287 12.86 6.03 -18.38
C SER A 287 13.83 6.80 -17.45
N GLY A 288 14.57 7.76 -18.03
CA GLY A 288 15.61 8.53 -17.35
C GLY A 288 16.98 7.87 -17.46
N LEU A 289 17.95 8.34 -16.67
CA LEU A 289 19.30 7.82 -16.74
C LEU A 289 19.52 6.64 -15.77
N THR A 290 20.33 5.68 -16.20
CA THR A 290 20.88 4.64 -15.31
C THR A 290 21.92 5.25 -14.37
N PRO A 291 22.38 4.54 -13.33
CA PRO A 291 23.49 4.99 -12.50
C PRO A 291 24.80 5.22 -13.27
N ALA A 292 24.97 4.59 -14.44
CA ALA A 292 26.12 4.78 -15.33
C ALA A 292 25.99 6.02 -16.23
N GLY A 293 24.81 6.66 -16.25
CA GLY A 293 24.52 7.83 -17.09
C GLY A 293 23.95 7.49 -18.47
N ASP A 294 23.68 6.20 -18.74
CA ASP A 294 23.07 5.76 -19.99
C ASP A 294 21.55 5.95 -19.97
N ASP A 295 20.91 5.91 -21.15
CA ASP A 295 19.46 5.92 -21.28
C ASP A 295 18.85 4.65 -20.60
N GLY A 296 18.02 4.87 -19.61
CA GLY A 296 17.33 3.80 -18.88
C GLY A 296 16.05 3.31 -19.53
N THR A 297 15.65 3.85 -20.71
CA THR A 297 14.45 3.40 -21.42
C THR A 297 14.59 1.94 -21.83
N ASN A 298 13.56 1.14 -21.54
CA ASN A 298 13.52 -0.27 -21.85
C ASN A 298 12.11 -0.67 -22.34
N PRO A 299 11.89 -1.89 -22.84
CA PRO A 299 10.58 -2.32 -23.32
C PRO A 299 9.43 -2.16 -22.31
N LEU A 300 9.68 -2.31 -21.02
CA LEU A 300 8.66 -2.09 -19.99
C LEU A 300 8.28 -0.61 -19.86
N SER A 301 9.17 0.33 -20.19
CA SER A 301 8.83 1.75 -20.24
C SER A 301 7.71 2.02 -21.24
N TYR A 302 7.76 1.39 -22.41
CA TYR A 302 6.71 1.52 -23.43
C TYR A 302 5.42 0.79 -23.05
N LEU A 303 5.52 -0.41 -22.47
CA LEU A 303 4.34 -1.13 -21.99
C LEU A 303 3.57 -0.34 -20.91
N LEU A 304 4.28 0.33 -20.00
CA LEU A 304 3.65 1.17 -18.97
C LEU A 304 3.01 2.45 -19.53
N LEU A 305 3.47 2.94 -20.68
CA LEU A 305 2.84 4.08 -21.37
C LEU A 305 1.61 3.66 -22.17
N GLU A 306 1.54 2.40 -22.60
CA GLU A 306 0.40 1.83 -23.32
C GLU A 306 -0.70 1.34 -22.37
N ALA A 307 -0.33 0.87 -21.16
CA ALA A 307 -1.23 0.36 -20.15
C ALA A 307 -2.10 1.45 -19.48
#